data_2a455a0be27d77f68159dc007d8efa3f
#
_entry.id   2a455a0be27d77f68159dc007d8efa3f
#
_cell.length_a   1.000
_cell.length_b   1.000
_cell.length_c   1.000
_cell.angle_alpha   90.00
_cell.angle_beta   90.00
_cell.angle_gamma   90.00
#
_symmetry.space_group_name_H-M   'P 1'
#
loop_
_entity.id
_entity.type
_entity.pdbx_description
1 polymer ?
#
loop_
_entity_poly.entity_id
_entity_poly.type
_entity_poly.pdbx_seq_one_letter_code
_entity_poly.pdbx_strand_id
1 'polypeptide(L)'
;MAPRNGQQICAINKDSNRNDEETIFDKHGSFLERNSPDNWAVNNDAAEMYVQRYLNFFSSTALSGKKIGLYQHSAVGRDILFNIFTGLGAAVTKLGYSDKFIPVDTEAIREEDVRLAKEWTRKYSFDAIISTDGDGDRPLISDEKGMWLRGDIAGILCAYFLGSDSISIPVSCNSAAEKCGFFKEVRRTRIGSPYVITSMLDAVNAGFEAVAGYEANGGFLTASAIKINERTLKALPTRDAIIVQIGIMILAESNGKTISELVADLPARFTASDRIKNFPLEESSVILARFSSGDVGRYHENIENVFGSLCGKVTSVDHTDGVRINFENSEVVHLRPSGNAPELRCYNEAGSQQRVKEMNMACIDILEGLRRYVK
;
A
#
# COMPACT_ATOMS: atom_id res chain seq x y z
N MET A 1 -12.98 -14.96 18.43
CA MET A 1 -13.34 -15.18 17.02
C MET A 1 -14.12 -13.96 16.54
N ALA A 2 -13.53 -13.11 15.71
CA ALA A 2 -14.26 -11.99 15.10
C ALA A 2 -15.20 -12.56 14.01
N PRO A 3 -16.44 -12.09 13.91
CA PRO A 3 -17.37 -12.56 12.88
C PRO A 3 -16.84 -12.19 11.49
N ARG A 4 -17.00 -13.10 10.52
CA ARG A 4 -16.65 -12.88 9.12
C ARG A 4 -17.46 -11.70 8.56
N ASN A 5 -16.86 -10.87 7.73
CA ASN A 5 -17.44 -9.64 7.16
C ASN A 5 -18.91 -9.76 6.67
N GLY A 6 -19.34 -10.92 6.18
CA GLY A 6 -20.71 -11.14 5.78
C GLY A 6 -21.73 -11.17 6.93
N GLN A 7 -21.32 -11.48 8.17
CA GLN A 7 -22.22 -11.47 9.33
C GLN A 7 -22.42 -10.07 9.93
N GLN A 8 -21.46 -9.15 9.74
CA GLN A 8 -21.62 -7.75 10.17
C GLN A 8 -22.60 -6.98 9.27
N ILE A 9 -22.62 -7.24 7.98
CA ILE A 9 -23.60 -6.64 7.05
C ILE A 9 -25.02 -7.10 7.39
N CYS A 10 -25.19 -8.38 7.73
CA CYS A 10 -26.51 -8.89 8.20
C CYS A 10 -26.93 -8.36 9.58
N ALA A 11 -25.98 -8.01 10.47
CA ALA A 11 -26.31 -7.47 11.80
C ALA A 11 -26.77 -6.01 11.72
N ILE A 12 -26.19 -5.21 10.83
CA ILE A 12 -26.60 -3.80 10.62
C ILE A 12 -28.03 -3.69 10.09
N ASN A 13 -28.50 -4.68 9.31
CA ASN A 13 -29.86 -4.68 8.79
C ASN A 13 -30.93 -5.20 9.77
N LYS A 14 -30.55 -5.75 10.93
CA LYS A 14 -31.52 -6.26 11.91
C LYS A 14 -32.08 -5.20 12.87
N ASP A 15 -31.43 -4.04 12.99
CA ASP A 15 -31.86 -2.96 13.90
C ASP A 15 -32.68 -1.85 13.23
N SER A 16 -32.93 -1.91 11.93
CA SER A 16 -33.85 -0.99 11.26
C SER A 16 -35.27 -1.56 11.29
N ASN A 17 -36.11 -1.06 12.20
CA ASN A 17 -37.56 -1.21 12.19
C ASN A 17 -38.13 -0.59 10.90
N ARG A 18 -37.98 -1.25 9.77
CA ARG A 18 -38.70 -0.96 8.52
C ARG A 18 -39.63 -2.12 8.23
N ASN A 19 -40.91 -1.88 8.46
CA ASN A 19 -42.02 -2.78 8.14
C ASN A 19 -42.32 -2.84 6.63
N ASP A 20 -41.35 -2.57 5.73
CA ASP A 20 -41.45 -2.81 4.32
C ASP A 20 -40.10 -3.34 3.82
N GLU A 21 -39.86 -4.64 4.03
CA GLU A 21 -38.82 -5.34 3.30
C GLU A 21 -39.29 -5.51 1.84
N GLU A 22 -39.12 -4.48 1.02
CA GLU A 22 -39.00 -4.68 -0.42
C GLU A 22 -37.73 -5.51 -0.64
N THR A 23 -37.89 -6.78 -0.86
CA THR A 23 -36.81 -7.65 -1.30
C THR A 23 -36.28 -7.12 -2.63
N ILE A 24 -35.05 -6.59 -2.61
CA ILE A 24 -34.35 -6.09 -3.82
C ILE A 24 -33.77 -7.24 -4.64
N PHE A 25 -33.86 -8.46 -4.12
CA PHE A 25 -33.39 -9.67 -4.78
C PHE A 25 -34.54 -10.64 -4.99
N ASP A 26 -34.49 -11.36 -6.11
CA ASP A 26 -35.37 -12.49 -6.34
C ASP A 26 -34.96 -13.72 -5.48
N LYS A 27 -35.73 -14.80 -5.55
CA LYS A 27 -35.46 -16.07 -4.84
C LYS A 27 -34.11 -16.73 -5.22
N HIS A 28 -33.45 -16.30 -6.28
CA HIS A 28 -32.16 -16.79 -6.76
C HIS A 28 -31.00 -15.84 -6.40
N GLY A 29 -31.28 -14.72 -5.72
CA GLY A 29 -30.28 -13.72 -5.35
C GLY A 29 -29.93 -12.73 -6.47
N SER A 30 -30.69 -12.70 -7.55
CA SER A 30 -30.56 -11.71 -8.61
C SER A 30 -31.33 -10.43 -8.24
N PHE A 31 -30.82 -9.26 -8.66
CA PHE A 31 -31.57 -8.02 -8.47
C PHE A 31 -32.90 -8.09 -9.22
N LEU A 32 -33.98 -7.76 -8.52
CA LEU A 32 -35.26 -7.51 -9.17
C LEU A 32 -35.10 -6.31 -10.12
N GLU A 33 -35.58 -6.43 -11.35
CA GLU A 33 -35.58 -5.30 -12.28
C GLU A 33 -36.29 -4.13 -11.61
N ARG A 34 -35.54 -3.09 -11.27
CA ARG A 34 -36.08 -1.81 -10.91
C ARG A 34 -36.18 -0.98 -12.17
N ASN A 35 -37.28 -0.29 -12.35
CA ASN A 35 -37.30 0.88 -13.21
C ASN A 35 -36.20 1.81 -12.72
N SER A 36 -35.03 1.74 -13.38
CA SER A 36 -33.94 2.66 -13.10
C SER A 36 -34.52 4.06 -13.23
N PRO A 37 -34.45 4.93 -12.23
CA PRO A 37 -34.75 6.33 -12.44
C PRO A 37 -33.75 6.81 -13.50
N ASP A 38 -34.24 7.04 -14.71
CA ASP A 38 -33.43 7.30 -15.90
C ASP A 38 -32.59 8.61 -15.84
N ASN A 39 -32.62 9.36 -14.72
CA ASN A 39 -31.90 10.60 -14.59
C ASN A 39 -31.53 10.91 -13.11
N TRP A 40 -30.57 10.20 -12.55
CA TRP A 40 -29.92 10.74 -11.37
C TRP A 40 -28.96 11.86 -11.78
N ALA A 41 -29.19 13.06 -11.27
CA ALA A 41 -28.25 14.15 -11.46
C ALA A 41 -26.89 13.77 -10.86
N VAL A 42 -25.83 13.96 -11.64
CA VAL A 42 -24.45 13.72 -11.13
C VAL A 42 -24.18 14.74 -10.03
N ASN A 43 -23.88 14.29 -8.83
CA ASN A 43 -23.42 15.14 -7.75
C ASN A 43 -21.90 15.28 -7.80
N ASN A 44 -21.40 16.47 -8.12
CA ASN A 44 -19.97 16.77 -8.20
C ASN A 44 -19.39 17.33 -6.89
N ASP A 45 -20.21 17.60 -5.87
CA ASP A 45 -19.78 18.27 -4.64
C ASP A 45 -18.62 17.54 -3.95
N ALA A 46 -18.70 16.20 -3.88
CA ALA A 46 -17.65 15.40 -3.26
C ALA A 46 -16.31 15.51 -4.00
N ALA A 47 -16.35 15.49 -5.33
CA ALA A 47 -15.15 15.65 -6.16
C ALA A 47 -14.56 17.06 -6.01
N GLU A 48 -15.40 18.09 -6.00
CA GLU A 48 -14.98 19.48 -5.79
C GLU A 48 -14.39 19.68 -4.39
N MET A 49 -15.04 19.16 -3.34
CA MET A 49 -14.54 19.23 -1.97
C MET A 49 -13.17 18.53 -1.86
N TYR A 50 -12.98 17.41 -2.53
CA TYR A 50 -11.70 16.69 -2.53
C TYR A 50 -10.62 17.46 -3.26
N VAL A 51 -10.91 18.08 -4.39
CA VAL A 51 -9.98 19.00 -5.10
C VAL A 51 -9.61 20.17 -4.19
N GLN A 52 -10.61 20.84 -3.59
CA GLN A 52 -10.39 21.99 -2.72
C GLN A 52 -9.62 21.64 -1.45
N ARG A 53 -9.69 20.41 -0.95
CA ARG A 53 -8.87 19.93 0.16
C ARG A 53 -7.38 20.22 -0.06
N TYR A 54 -6.86 19.98 -1.26
CA TYR A 54 -5.47 20.21 -1.61
C TYR A 54 -5.16 21.63 -2.02
N LEU A 55 -6.03 22.25 -2.83
CA LEU A 55 -5.81 23.61 -3.29
C LEU A 55 -5.87 24.65 -2.16
N ASN A 56 -6.64 24.37 -1.11
CA ASN A 56 -6.68 25.22 0.09
C ASN A 56 -5.50 24.96 1.04
N PHE A 57 -4.95 23.75 1.06
CA PHE A 57 -3.87 23.38 1.95
C PHE A 57 -2.50 23.78 1.39
N PHE A 58 -2.23 23.48 0.13
CA PHE A 58 -0.98 23.85 -0.53
C PHE A 58 -1.06 25.22 -1.22
N SER A 59 0.09 25.82 -1.48
CA SER A 59 0.14 27.01 -2.33
C SER A 59 -0.21 26.65 -3.77
N SER A 60 -0.88 27.55 -4.49
CA SER A 60 -1.13 27.41 -5.94
C SER A 60 0.17 27.37 -6.77
N THR A 61 1.31 27.68 -6.17
CA THR A 61 2.64 27.63 -6.78
C THR A 61 3.49 26.47 -6.24
N ALA A 62 2.92 25.58 -5.41
CA ALA A 62 3.68 24.53 -4.73
C ALA A 62 4.43 23.58 -5.67
N LEU A 63 3.92 23.40 -6.90
CA LEU A 63 4.54 22.56 -7.93
C LEU A 63 4.91 23.38 -9.19
N SER A 64 5.09 24.71 -9.04
CA SER A 64 5.50 25.55 -10.17
C SER A 64 6.85 25.11 -10.74
N GLY A 65 6.92 25.03 -12.08
CA GLY A 65 8.11 24.56 -12.80
C GLY A 65 8.22 23.05 -12.93
N LYS A 66 7.42 22.25 -12.20
CA LYS A 66 7.43 20.78 -12.31
C LYS A 66 6.69 20.32 -13.56
N LYS A 67 7.33 19.39 -14.28
CA LYS A 67 6.77 18.70 -15.45
C LYS A 67 6.31 17.32 -15.04
N ILE A 68 5.01 17.08 -15.11
CA ILE A 68 4.39 15.84 -14.62
C ILE A 68 3.73 15.08 -15.78
N GLY A 69 4.06 13.80 -15.92
CA GLY A 69 3.29 12.88 -16.75
C GLY A 69 2.12 12.33 -15.95
N LEU A 70 0.90 12.50 -16.39
CA LEU A 70 -0.28 11.86 -15.82
C LEU A 70 -0.67 10.64 -16.64
N TYR A 71 -0.32 9.45 -16.15
CA TYR A 71 -0.75 8.20 -16.75
C TYR A 71 -2.21 7.94 -16.39
N GLN A 72 -3.10 8.19 -17.35
CA GLN A 72 -4.55 8.18 -17.13
C GLN A 72 -5.14 6.76 -17.09
N HIS A 73 -4.61 5.84 -17.91
CA HIS A 73 -5.19 4.53 -18.23
C HIS A 73 -6.74 4.54 -18.13
N SER A 74 -7.35 3.61 -17.36
CA SER A 74 -8.77 3.56 -17.06
C SER A 74 -9.12 4.03 -15.64
N ALA A 75 -8.19 4.75 -14.97
CA ALA A 75 -8.42 5.21 -13.59
C ALA A 75 -9.59 6.19 -13.51
N VAL A 76 -10.47 6.02 -12.52
CA VAL A 76 -11.63 6.90 -12.33
C VAL A 76 -11.24 8.29 -11.83
N GLY A 77 -10.13 8.41 -11.09
CA GLY A 77 -9.64 9.66 -10.50
C GLY A 77 -8.82 10.56 -11.44
N ARG A 78 -8.59 10.19 -12.71
CA ARG A 78 -7.65 10.86 -13.61
C ARG A 78 -7.90 12.35 -13.83
N ASP A 79 -9.17 12.78 -13.88
CA ASP A 79 -9.51 14.20 -14.06
C ASP A 79 -9.35 14.98 -12.75
N ILE A 80 -9.60 14.37 -11.62
CA ILE A 80 -9.34 14.93 -10.28
C ILE A 80 -7.85 15.18 -10.11
N LEU A 81 -6.99 14.18 -10.44
CA LEU A 81 -5.52 14.37 -10.42
C LEU A 81 -5.12 15.54 -11.31
N PHE A 82 -5.61 15.58 -12.57
CA PHE A 82 -5.28 16.66 -13.48
C PHE A 82 -5.61 18.04 -12.90
N ASN A 83 -6.82 18.19 -12.34
CA ASN A 83 -7.28 19.45 -11.76
C ASN A 83 -6.44 19.88 -10.55
N ILE A 84 -6.10 18.94 -9.66
CA ILE A 84 -5.29 19.24 -8.47
C ILE A 84 -3.89 19.64 -8.88
N PHE A 85 -3.19 18.85 -9.69
CA PHE A 85 -1.79 19.11 -10.02
C PHE A 85 -1.60 20.38 -10.87
N THR A 86 -2.52 20.64 -11.81
CA THR A 86 -2.52 21.92 -12.54
C THR A 86 -2.87 23.11 -11.64
N GLY A 87 -3.80 22.94 -10.70
CA GLY A 87 -4.16 23.97 -9.72
C GLY A 87 -3.02 24.29 -8.74
N LEU A 88 -2.09 23.36 -8.54
CA LEU A 88 -0.85 23.58 -7.75
C LEU A 88 0.31 24.13 -8.60
N GLY A 89 0.10 24.45 -9.86
CA GLY A 89 1.06 25.11 -10.74
C GLY A 89 1.95 24.18 -11.57
N ALA A 90 1.72 22.86 -11.57
CA ALA A 90 2.47 21.93 -12.37
C ALA A 90 2.11 21.97 -13.85
N ALA A 91 3.08 21.72 -14.74
CA ALA A 91 2.86 21.46 -16.16
C ALA A 91 2.52 19.98 -16.37
N VAL A 92 1.23 19.66 -16.49
CA VAL A 92 0.76 18.26 -16.55
C VAL A 92 0.50 17.83 -17.99
N THR A 93 1.13 16.73 -18.41
CA THR A 93 0.89 16.08 -19.71
C THR A 93 0.10 14.79 -19.52
N LYS A 94 -1.09 14.70 -20.12
CA LYS A 94 -1.94 13.50 -20.10
C LYS A 94 -1.38 12.42 -21.02
N LEU A 95 -1.27 11.18 -20.52
CA LEU A 95 -0.63 10.05 -21.19
C LEU A 95 -1.51 8.80 -21.07
N GLY A 96 -1.45 7.93 -22.07
CA GLY A 96 -1.97 6.56 -21.99
C GLY A 96 -3.45 6.44 -21.64
N TYR A 97 -4.32 7.37 -22.06
CA TYR A 97 -5.75 7.27 -21.85
C TYR A 97 -6.33 5.97 -22.42
N SER A 98 -7.24 5.35 -21.68
CA SER A 98 -8.02 4.20 -22.13
C SER A 98 -9.45 4.30 -21.64
N ASP A 99 -10.40 3.96 -22.51
CA ASP A 99 -11.82 3.71 -22.19
C ASP A 99 -12.10 2.25 -21.83
N LYS A 100 -11.12 1.37 -22.10
CA LYS A 100 -11.16 -0.03 -21.70
C LYS A 100 -10.44 -0.20 -20.38
N PHE A 101 -11.00 -1.04 -19.50
CA PHE A 101 -10.38 -1.34 -18.22
C PHE A 101 -8.97 -1.90 -18.38
N ILE A 102 -8.02 -1.26 -17.73
CA ILE A 102 -6.62 -1.69 -17.61
C ILE A 102 -6.36 -1.99 -16.14
N PRO A 103 -6.13 -3.24 -15.74
CA PRO A 103 -5.83 -3.59 -14.35
C PRO A 103 -4.41 -3.10 -14.01
N VAL A 104 -4.33 -2.03 -13.23
CA VAL A 104 -3.08 -1.52 -12.68
C VAL A 104 -2.99 -1.97 -11.23
N ASP A 105 -1.94 -2.74 -10.90
CA ASP A 105 -1.63 -3.18 -9.55
C ASP A 105 -0.43 -2.38 -9.04
N THR A 106 -0.62 -1.63 -7.96
CA THR A 106 0.41 -0.78 -7.38
C THR A 106 1.48 -1.54 -6.61
N GLU A 107 1.23 -2.81 -6.29
CA GLU A 107 2.17 -3.70 -5.59
C GLU A 107 2.95 -4.60 -6.56
N ALA A 108 2.31 -4.98 -7.68
CA ALA A 108 2.89 -5.81 -8.74
C ALA A 108 2.73 -5.12 -10.11
N ILE A 109 3.51 -4.06 -10.32
CA ILE A 109 3.43 -3.21 -11.52
C ILE A 109 3.79 -4.03 -12.76
N ARG A 110 2.96 -3.97 -13.80
CA ARG A 110 3.14 -4.71 -15.04
C ARG A 110 4.40 -4.23 -15.76
N GLU A 111 5.09 -5.15 -16.43
CA GLU A 111 6.27 -4.83 -17.24
C GLU A 111 5.99 -3.76 -18.31
N GLU A 112 4.77 -3.77 -18.88
CA GLU A 112 4.34 -2.76 -19.84
C GLU A 112 4.32 -1.36 -19.21
N ASP A 113 3.76 -1.21 -17.99
CA ASP A 113 3.72 0.08 -17.30
C ASP A 113 5.12 0.57 -16.92
N VAL A 114 6.02 -0.35 -16.59
CA VAL A 114 7.45 -0.03 -16.35
C VAL A 114 8.12 0.47 -17.62
N ARG A 115 7.87 -0.19 -18.76
CA ARG A 115 8.43 0.22 -20.06
C ARG A 115 7.89 1.58 -20.50
N LEU A 116 6.58 1.78 -20.41
CA LEU A 116 5.92 3.04 -20.77
C LEU A 116 6.46 4.22 -19.95
N ALA A 117 6.59 4.06 -18.63
CA ALA A 117 7.11 5.12 -17.79
C ALA A 117 8.52 5.57 -18.21
N LYS A 118 9.42 4.63 -18.47
CA LYS A 118 10.78 4.91 -18.96
C LYS A 118 10.78 5.61 -20.33
N GLU A 119 9.93 5.17 -21.25
CA GLU A 119 9.81 5.76 -22.58
C GLU A 119 9.28 7.20 -22.50
N TRP A 120 8.23 7.44 -21.74
CA TRP A 120 7.65 8.77 -21.55
C TRP A 120 8.63 9.73 -20.85
N THR A 121 9.28 9.28 -19.77
CA THR A 121 10.26 10.11 -19.07
C THR A 121 11.41 10.50 -20.00
N ARG A 122 11.94 9.55 -20.77
CA ARG A 122 13.00 9.84 -21.75
C ARG A 122 12.55 10.83 -22.83
N LYS A 123 11.28 10.75 -23.28
CA LYS A 123 10.74 11.60 -24.34
C LYS A 123 10.43 13.03 -23.87
N TYR A 124 9.90 13.18 -22.66
CA TYR A 124 9.34 14.44 -22.19
C TYR A 124 10.13 15.10 -21.07
N SER A 125 11.12 14.42 -20.49
CA SER A 125 11.92 14.88 -19.35
C SER A 125 11.03 15.30 -18.18
N PHE A 126 10.16 14.38 -17.72
CA PHE A 126 9.31 14.60 -16.56
C PHE A 126 10.11 14.56 -15.26
N ASP A 127 9.70 15.36 -14.26
CA ASP A 127 10.17 15.26 -12.88
C ASP A 127 9.57 14.02 -12.19
N ALA A 128 8.33 13.67 -12.56
CA ALA A 128 7.64 12.45 -12.12
C ALA A 128 6.57 12.04 -13.13
N ILE A 129 6.19 10.76 -13.10
CA ILE A 129 4.92 10.29 -13.68
C ILE A 129 4.03 9.88 -12.51
N ILE A 130 2.79 10.32 -12.51
CA ILE A 130 1.79 9.98 -11.51
C ILE A 130 0.63 9.20 -12.11
N SER A 131 0.04 8.33 -11.31
CA SER A 131 -1.19 7.59 -11.62
C SER A 131 -1.81 7.08 -10.32
N THR A 132 -2.86 6.29 -10.44
CA THR A 132 -3.45 5.51 -9.35
C THR A 132 -3.76 4.11 -9.84
N ASP A 133 -4.28 3.23 -8.99
CA ASP A 133 -5.02 2.06 -9.44
C ASP A 133 -6.38 2.44 -10.05
N GLY A 134 -7.19 1.44 -10.40
CA GLY A 134 -8.43 1.66 -11.15
C GLY A 134 -9.49 2.49 -10.43
N ASP A 135 -9.66 2.27 -9.12
CA ASP A 135 -10.63 2.96 -8.24
C ASP A 135 -10.05 4.21 -7.56
N GLY A 136 -8.74 4.49 -7.74
CA GLY A 136 -8.13 5.76 -7.40
C GLY A 136 -7.67 5.92 -5.96
N ASP A 137 -7.67 4.85 -5.15
CA ASP A 137 -7.34 4.92 -3.73
C ASP A 137 -5.85 4.61 -3.41
N ARG A 138 -5.09 4.06 -4.37
CA ARG A 138 -3.67 3.71 -4.22
C ARG A 138 -2.81 4.51 -5.18
N PRO A 139 -1.77 5.19 -4.69
CA PRO A 139 -0.92 6.01 -5.53
C PRO A 139 0.06 5.18 -6.35
N LEU A 140 0.34 5.69 -7.54
CA LEU A 140 1.54 5.38 -8.31
C LEU A 140 2.30 6.67 -8.56
N ILE A 141 3.59 6.68 -8.26
CA ILE A 141 4.50 7.78 -8.59
C ILE A 141 5.84 7.19 -9.05
N SER A 142 6.38 7.71 -10.15
CA SER A 142 7.73 7.40 -10.58
C SER A 142 8.70 8.50 -10.19
N ASP A 143 9.99 8.15 -10.19
CA ASP A 143 11.06 9.15 -10.20
C ASP A 143 11.27 9.76 -11.60
N GLU A 144 12.23 10.69 -11.69
CA GLU A 144 12.65 11.36 -12.94
C GLU A 144 13.37 10.43 -13.93
N LYS A 145 13.60 9.16 -13.57
CA LYS A 145 14.15 8.11 -14.44
C LYS A 145 13.06 7.17 -14.98
N GLY A 146 11.80 7.42 -14.58
CA GLY A 146 10.65 6.57 -14.90
C GLY A 146 10.63 5.25 -14.12
N MET A 147 11.26 5.21 -12.95
CA MET A 147 11.20 4.07 -12.05
C MET A 147 10.06 4.27 -11.05
N TRP A 148 9.08 3.39 -11.09
CA TRP A 148 7.96 3.42 -10.12
C TRP A 148 8.46 3.14 -8.71
N LEU A 149 8.06 3.99 -7.77
CA LEU A 149 8.30 3.77 -6.36
C LEU A 149 7.37 2.66 -5.85
N ARG A 150 7.90 1.84 -4.96
CA ARG A 150 7.04 0.93 -4.19
C ARG A 150 6.19 1.74 -3.21
N GLY A 151 4.96 1.27 -2.99
CA GLY A 151 4.00 1.98 -2.14
C GLY A 151 4.49 2.21 -0.72
N ASP A 152 5.20 1.26 -0.12
CA ASP A 152 5.78 1.41 1.23
C ASP A 152 6.93 2.43 1.27
N ILE A 153 7.75 2.54 0.23
CA ILE A 153 8.78 3.58 0.11
C ILE A 153 8.14 4.96 -0.07
N ALA A 154 7.13 5.05 -0.94
CA ALA A 154 6.35 6.27 -1.12
C ALA A 154 5.66 6.69 0.19
N GLY A 155 5.16 5.72 0.97
CA GLY A 155 4.57 5.94 2.28
C GLY A 155 5.55 6.52 3.30
N ILE A 156 6.80 6.03 3.37
CA ILE A 156 7.85 6.59 4.24
C ILE A 156 8.09 8.06 3.89
N LEU A 157 8.32 8.37 2.61
CA LEU A 157 8.61 9.74 2.16
C LEU A 157 7.44 10.69 2.42
N CYS A 158 6.20 10.24 2.17
CA CYS A 158 5.00 11.03 2.46
C CYS A 158 4.83 11.27 3.97
N ALA A 159 4.94 10.24 4.81
CA ALA A 159 4.83 10.38 6.26
C ALA A 159 5.91 11.31 6.83
N TYR A 160 7.14 11.23 6.32
CA TYR A 160 8.21 12.15 6.67
C TYR A 160 7.88 13.59 6.26
N PHE A 161 7.42 13.81 5.04
CA PHE A 161 6.99 15.13 4.57
C PHE A 161 5.89 15.75 5.46
N LEU A 162 4.94 14.92 5.90
CA LEU A 162 3.84 15.36 6.76
C LEU A 162 4.26 15.57 8.22
N GLY A 163 5.52 15.28 8.58
CA GLY A 163 6.03 15.40 9.95
C GLY A 163 5.40 14.39 10.90
N SER A 164 5.01 13.22 10.40
CA SER A 164 4.40 12.19 11.24
C SER A 164 5.38 11.74 12.34
N ASP A 165 4.90 11.67 13.57
CA ASP A 165 5.69 11.18 14.71
C ASP A 165 5.40 9.71 15.05
N SER A 166 4.23 9.20 14.70
CA SER A 166 3.90 7.78 14.77
C SER A 166 3.29 7.30 13.46
N ILE A 167 3.75 6.15 12.98
CA ILE A 167 3.19 5.50 11.79
C ILE A 167 2.71 4.08 12.09
N SER A 168 1.58 3.70 11.50
CA SER A 168 1.03 2.35 11.57
C SER A 168 1.10 1.68 10.21
N ILE A 169 1.78 0.53 10.12
CA ILE A 169 2.06 -0.16 8.85
C ILE A 169 1.89 -1.67 8.99
N PRO A 170 1.43 -2.39 7.95
CA PRO A 170 1.39 -3.84 7.96
C PRO A 170 2.77 -4.47 8.08
N VAL A 171 2.82 -5.70 8.61
CA VAL A 171 4.06 -6.49 8.72
C VAL A 171 4.71 -6.80 7.37
N SER A 172 4.00 -6.63 6.25
CA SER A 172 4.53 -6.79 4.89
C SER A 172 5.28 -5.57 4.35
N CYS A 173 5.18 -4.41 5.02
CA CYS A 173 5.90 -3.21 4.61
C CYS A 173 7.40 -3.33 4.88
N ASN A 174 8.19 -2.59 4.12
CA ASN A 174 9.63 -2.52 4.16
C ASN A 174 10.17 -2.06 5.52
N SER A 175 11.25 -2.67 6.02
CA SER A 175 11.89 -2.30 7.30
C SER A 175 12.71 -1.00 7.24
N ALA A 176 12.79 -0.34 6.09
CA ALA A 176 13.35 1.00 6.02
C ALA A 176 12.59 2.00 6.90
N ALA A 177 11.30 1.74 7.18
CA ALA A 177 10.48 2.56 8.05
C ALA A 177 11.06 2.70 9.47
N GLU A 178 11.54 1.62 10.06
CA GLU A 178 12.21 1.64 11.37
C GLU A 178 13.65 2.14 11.29
N LYS A 179 14.32 1.84 10.18
CA LYS A 179 15.76 2.09 10.02
C LYS A 179 16.07 3.53 9.59
N CYS A 180 15.12 4.27 9.01
CA CYS A 180 15.32 5.64 8.56
C CYS A 180 15.46 6.67 9.71
N GLY A 181 14.96 6.34 10.89
CA GLY A 181 15.03 7.23 12.07
C GLY A 181 14.12 8.47 12.00
N PHE A 182 13.16 8.52 11.08
CA PHE A 182 12.27 9.68 10.90
C PHE A 182 11.14 9.72 11.92
N PHE A 183 10.72 8.58 12.44
CA PHE A 183 9.53 8.43 13.27
C PHE A 183 9.90 8.10 14.71
N LYS A 184 9.15 8.65 15.68
CA LYS A 184 9.29 8.28 17.09
C LYS A 184 8.82 6.86 17.35
N GLU A 185 7.78 6.44 16.60
CA GLU A 185 7.20 5.11 16.73
C GLU A 185 6.77 4.55 15.37
N VAL A 186 7.08 3.27 15.16
CA VAL A 186 6.59 2.47 14.03
C VAL A 186 5.80 1.28 14.58
N ARG A 187 4.50 1.25 14.33
CA ARG A 187 3.58 0.21 14.79
C ARG A 187 3.32 -0.79 13.67
N ARG A 188 3.68 -2.04 13.89
CA ARG A 188 3.38 -3.12 12.95
C ARG A 188 1.98 -3.68 13.20
N THR A 189 1.22 -3.85 12.12
CA THR A 189 -0.15 -4.38 12.16
C THR A 189 -0.30 -5.62 11.28
N ARG A 190 -1.44 -6.28 11.40
CA ARG A 190 -1.89 -7.24 10.38
C ARG A 190 -2.11 -6.51 9.04
N ILE A 191 -2.09 -7.26 7.94
CA ILE A 191 -2.33 -6.74 6.60
C ILE A 191 -3.82 -6.40 6.44
N GLY A 192 -4.10 -5.16 6.04
CA GLY A 192 -5.43 -4.63 5.78
C GLY A 192 -5.69 -3.30 6.48
N SER A 193 -6.28 -2.36 5.75
CA SER A 193 -6.56 -1.00 6.25
C SER A 193 -7.33 -0.93 7.57
N PRO A 194 -8.30 -1.83 7.90
CA PRO A 194 -8.95 -1.78 9.21
C PRO A 194 -7.98 -1.92 10.39
N TYR A 195 -6.95 -2.75 10.26
CA TYR A 195 -5.94 -2.92 11.31
C TYR A 195 -5.01 -1.70 11.41
N VAL A 196 -4.67 -1.12 10.26
CA VAL A 196 -3.88 0.13 10.22
C VAL A 196 -4.66 1.25 10.89
N ILE A 197 -5.95 1.43 10.57
CA ILE A 197 -6.82 2.45 11.17
C ILE A 197 -6.91 2.27 12.69
N THR A 198 -7.16 1.05 13.16
CA THR A 198 -7.22 0.78 14.60
C THR A 198 -5.92 1.16 15.29
N SER A 199 -4.78 0.76 14.75
CA SER A 199 -3.46 1.08 15.31
C SER A 199 -3.14 2.58 15.28
N MET A 200 -3.57 3.30 14.25
CA MET A 200 -3.46 4.76 14.21
C MET A 200 -4.28 5.42 15.32
N LEU A 201 -5.52 4.96 15.54
CA LEU A 201 -6.35 5.49 16.62
C LEU A 201 -5.76 5.19 18.01
N ASP A 202 -5.15 4.02 18.19
CA ASP A 202 -4.42 3.69 19.41
C ASP A 202 -3.21 4.61 19.61
N ALA A 203 -2.50 4.99 18.55
CA ALA A 203 -1.41 5.96 18.62
C ALA A 203 -1.89 7.37 19.03
N VAL A 204 -3.01 7.83 18.44
CA VAL A 204 -3.64 9.10 18.85
C VAL A 204 -4.05 9.06 20.34
N ASN A 205 -4.65 7.97 20.79
CA ASN A 205 -5.03 7.78 22.20
C ASN A 205 -3.81 7.71 23.14
N ALA A 206 -2.64 7.26 22.62
CA ALA A 206 -1.39 7.25 23.36
C ALA A 206 -0.70 8.64 23.39
N GLY A 207 -1.28 9.66 22.75
CA GLY A 207 -0.80 11.04 22.81
C GLY A 207 0.13 11.45 21.66
N PHE A 208 0.27 10.66 20.60
CA PHE A 208 0.97 11.08 19.40
C PHE A 208 0.13 12.13 18.65
N GLU A 209 0.79 13.17 18.14
CA GLU A 209 0.12 14.33 17.55
C GLU A 209 -0.03 14.23 16.03
N ALA A 210 0.98 13.68 15.36
CA ALA A 210 1.03 13.57 13.90
C ALA A 210 1.05 12.09 13.48
N VAL A 211 -0.15 11.49 13.41
CA VAL A 211 -0.32 10.05 13.18
C VAL A 211 -0.77 9.76 11.76
N ALA A 212 0.01 8.94 11.08
CA ALA A 212 -0.30 8.42 9.75
C ALA A 212 -0.19 6.89 9.68
N GLY A 213 -0.72 6.31 8.61
CA GLY A 213 -0.54 4.89 8.30
C GLY A 213 -0.51 4.66 6.81
N TYR A 214 0.12 3.57 6.38
CA TYR A 214 0.15 3.20 4.98
C TYR A 214 0.32 1.69 4.80
N GLU A 215 0.01 1.22 3.63
CA GLU A 215 0.14 -0.19 3.24
C GLU A 215 1.22 -0.38 2.16
N ALA A 216 1.69 -1.60 1.94
CA ALA A 216 2.68 -1.91 0.92
C ALA A 216 2.23 -1.56 -0.51
N ASN A 217 0.92 -1.54 -0.74
CA ASN A 217 0.30 -1.11 -2.00
C ASN A 217 0.25 0.42 -2.17
N GLY A 218 0.71 1.20 -1.19
CA GLY A 218 0.75 2.66 -1.20
C GLY A 218 -0.48 3.36 -0.62
N GLY A 219 -1.55 2.63 -0.30
CA GLY A 219 -2.72 3.22 0.35
C GLY A 219 -2.32 3.95 1.62
N PHE A 220 -2.48 5.27 1.67
CA PHE A 220 -2.02 6.16 2.74
C PHE A 220 -3.20 6.77 3.50
N LEU A 221 -3.07 6.87 4.83
CA LEU A 221 -4.13 7.32 5.72
C LEU A 221 -3.57 8.31 6.75
N THR A 222 -4.40 9.27 7.18
CA THR A 222 -4.06 10.17 8.29
C THR A 222 -5.11 10.10 9.39
N ALA A 223 -4.70 9.88 10.64
CA ALA A 223 -5.62 9.84 11.78
C ALA A 223 -5.67 11.16 12.55
N SER A 224 -4.70 12.03 12.35
CA SER A 224 -4.64 13.36 12.96
C SER A 224 -4.61 14.45 11.90
N ALA A 225 -4.96 15.68 12.29
CA ALA A 225 -4.82 16.84 11.42
C ALA A 225 -3.34 17.20 11.24
N ILE A 226 -2.93 17.40 10.01
CA ILE A 226 -1.56 17.79 9.65
C ILE A 226 -1.48 19.31 9.55
N LYS A 227 -0.50 19.90 10.18
CA LYS A 227 -0.23 21.35 10.13
C LYS A 227 1.06 21.64 9.40
N ILE A 228 1.00 22.40 8.33
CA ILE A 228 2.15 22.91 7.61
C ILE A 228 2.01 24.44 7.53
N ASN A 229 2.95 25.15 8.11
CA ASN A 229 2.84 26.59 8.35
C ASN A 229 1.54 26.90 9.13
N GLU A 230 0.73 27.83 8.65
CA GLU A 230 -0.55 28.23 9.28
C GLU A 230 -1.77 27.44 8.74
N ARG A 231 -1.57 26.49 7.81
CA ARG A 231 -2.63 25.73 7.17
C ARG A 231 -2.80 24.37 7.79
N THR A 232 -4.05 23.90 7.85
CA THR A 232 -4.39 22.61 8.45
C THR A 232 -5.07 21.71 7.41
N LEU A 233 -4.50 20.54 7.20
CA LEU A 233 -5.12 19.45 6.45
C LEU A 233 -5.85 18.54 7.45
N LYS A 234 -7.17 18.44 7.33
CA LYS A 234 -7.98 17.58 8.23
C LYS A 234 -7.58 16.11 8.07
N ALA A 235 -7.70 15.34 9.14
CA ALA A 235 -7.52 13.88 9.07
C ALA A 235 -8.42 13.25 8.00
N LEU A 236 -7.91 12.22 7.35
CA LEU A 236 -8.64 11.40 6.40
C LEU A 236 -8.31 9.93 6.67
N PRO A 237 -9.09 9.24 7.54
CA PRO A 237 -8.84 7.86 7.92
C PRO A 237 -9.34 6.87 6.84
N THR A 238 -9.10 7.19 5.59
CA THR A 238 -9.29 6.35 4.43
C THR A 238 -8.13 6.53 3.48
N ARG A 239 -7.95 5.65 2.52
CA ARG A 239 -6.83 5.73 1.57
C ARG A 239 -6.91 6.98 0.74
N ASP A 240 -5.78 7.67 0.62
CA ASP A 240 -5.60 8.95 -0.05
C ASP A 240 -4.35 8.89 -0.94
N ALA A 241 -4.55 8.68 -2.22
CA ALA A 241 -3.46 8.54 -3.18
C ALA A 241 -2.73 9.86 -3.44
N ILE A 242 -3.46 10.98 -3.46
CA ILE A 242 -2.96 12.26 -3.98
C ILE A 242 -1.97 12.91 -3.01
N ILE A 243 -2.22 12.79 -1.70
CA ILE A 243 -1.30 13.36 -0.69
C ILE A 243 0.11 12.78 -0.81
N VAL A 244 0.21 11.48 -1.17
CA VAL A 244 1.50 10.81 -1.35
C VAL A 244 2.29 11.43 -2.49
N GLN A 245 1.62 11.62 -3.62
CA GLN A 245 2.25 12.17 -4.82
C GLN A 245 2.68 13.61 -4.63
N ILE A 246 1.81 14.47 -4.07
CA ILE A 246 2.13 15.86 -3.77
C ILE A 246 3.26 15.95 -2.74
N GLY A 247 3.15 15.18 -1.65
CA GLY A 247 4.11 15.22 -0.55
C GLY A 247 5.52 14.88 -0.99
N ILE A 248 5.68 13.82 -1.79
CA ILE A 248 7.00 13.42 -2.32
C ILE A 248 7.59 14.49 -3.22
N MET A 249 6.79 15.09 -4.11
CA MET A 249 7.29 16.12 -5.03
C MET A 249 7.71 17.40 -4.30
N ILE A 250 6.92 17.84 -3.30
CA ILE A 250 7.27 19.02 -2.50
C ILE A 250 8.49 18.72 -1.62
N LEU A 251 8.58 17.50 -1.07
CA LEU A 251 9.75 17.08 -0.28
C LEU A 251 11.03 17.13 -1.13
N ALA A 252 10.97 16.64 -2.37
CA ALA A 252 12.09 16.67 -3.30
C ALA A 252 12.52 18.12 -3.58
N GLU A 253 11.58 19.00 -3.92
CA GLU A 253 11.83 20.41 -4.16
C GLU A 253 12.45 21.11 -2.93
N SER A 254 11.85 20.89 -1.76
CA SER A 254 12.30 21.53 -0.51
C SER A 254 13.73 21.13 -0.11
N ASN A 255 14.19 19.95 -0.51
CA ASN A 255 15.53 19.44 -0.26
C ASN A 255 16.51 19.72 -1.42
N GLY A 256 16.06 20.33 -2.53
CA GLY A 256 16.86 20.52 -3.73
C GLY A 256 17.32 19.20 -4.36
N LYS A 257 16.50 18.15 -4.24
CA LYS A 257 16.79 16.80 -4.71
C LYS A 257 15.77 16.34 -5.76
N THR A 258 16.17 15.36 -6.55
CA THR A 258 15.25 14.56 -7.35
C THR A 258 14.57 13.48 -6.48
N ILE A 259 13.50 12.87 -7.00
CA ILE A 259 12.81 11.80 -6.29
C ILE A 259 13.72 10.59 -6.11
N SER A 260 14.53 10.24 -7.14
CA SER A 260 15.47 9.12 -7.02
C SER A 260 16.55 9.36 -5.97
N GLU A 261 16.98 10.60 -5.77
CA GLU A 261 17.93 10.97 -4.71
C GLU A 261 17.30 10.88 -3.32
N LEU A 262 16.02 11.27 -3.15
CA LEU A 262 15.31 11.05 -1.89
C LEU A 262 15.19 9.56 -1.54
N VAL A 263 14.91 8.72 -2.53
CA VAL A 263 14.85 7.26 -2.33
C VAL A 263 16.22 6.69 -1.97
N ALA A 264 17.30 7.23 -2.56
CA ALA A 264 18.66 6.80 -2.28
C ALA A 264 19.16 7.17 -0.88
N ASP A 265 18.57 8.18 -0.23
CA ASP A 265 18.86 8.54 1.16
C ASP A 265 18.25 7.55 2.18
N LEU A 266 17.25 6.79 1.78
CA LEU A 266 16.65 5.79 2.65
C LEU A 266 17.58 4.59 2.84
N PRO A 267 17.50 3.90 3.99
CA PRO A 267 18.21 2.64 4.16
C PRO A 267 17.95 1.67 3.00
N ALA A 268 19.01 1.10 2.46
CA ALA A 268 18.95 0.18 1.31
C ALA A 268 18.21 -1.11 1.69
N ARG A 269 16.90 -1.09 1.55
CA ARG A 269 16.00 -2.23 1.80
C ARG A 269 15.12 -2.46 0.58
N PHE A 270 15.24 -3.63 0.00
CA PHE A 270 14.53 -4.04 -1.21
C PHE A 270 13.63 -5.21 -0.90
N THR A 271 12.44 -5.23 -1.48
CA THR A 271 11.45 -6.27 -1.24
C THR A 271 11.08 -6.97 -2.54
N ALA A 272 10.78 -8.25 -2.44
CA ALA A 272 10.16 -9.05 -3.50
C ALA A 272 9.08 -9.93 -2.88
N SER A 273 8.04 -10.21 -3.65
CA SER A 273 6.96 -11.10 -3.20
C SER A 273 6.51 -12.00 -4.34
N ASP A 274 6.13 -13.22 -3.97
CA ASP A 274 5.52 -14.17 -4.87
C ASP A 274 4.54 -15.06 -4.08
N ARG A 275 3.89 -15.99 -4.76
CA ARG A 275 2.88 -16.86 -4.17
C ARG A 275 2.88 -18.24 -4.82
N ILE A 276 2.56 -19.23 -4.02
CA ILE A 276 2.25 -20.56 -4.51
C ILE A 276 0.73 -20.68 -4.61
N LYS A 277 0.23 -20.89 -5.82
CA LYS A 277 -1.20 -21.06 -6.10
C LYS A 277 -1.66 -22.48 -5.75
N ASN A 278 -3.00 -22.63 -5.61
CA ASN A 278 -3.62 -23.91 -5.26
C ASN A 278 -3.02 -24.53 -3.99
N PHE A 279 -2.77 -23.70 -2.99
CA PHE A 279 -2.21 -24.07 -1.70
C PHE A 279 -3.29 -23.91 -0.62
N PRO A 280 -3.98 -24.99 -0.23
CA PRO A 280 -5.05 -24.93 0.77
C PRO A 280 -4.60 -24.36 2.11
N LEU A 281 -5.52 -23.73 2.82
CA LEU A 281 -5.23 -23.11 4.12
C LEU A 281 -4.74 -24.14 5.14
N GLU A 282 -5.27 -25.36 5.08
CA GLU A 282 -4.88 -26.47 5.94
C GLU A 282 -3.41 -26.85 5.74
N GLU A 283 -2.97 -27.00 4.46
CA GLU A 283 -1.57 -27.29 4.13
C GLU A 283 -0.65 -26.15 4.58
N SER A 284 -1.05 -24.88 4.32
CA SER A 284 -0.31 -23.71 4.77
C SER A 284 -0.15 -23.66 6.29
N SER A 285 -1.23 -23.98 7.02
CA SER A 285 -1.24 -23.94 8.49
C SER A 285 -0.29 -24.98 9.09
N VAL A 286 -0.20 -26.17 8.49
CA VAL A 286 0.74 -27.22 8.93
C VAL A 286 2.20 -26.76 8.76
N ILE A 287 2.53 -26.13 7.62
CA ILE A 287 3.88 -25.60 7.38
C ILE A 287 4.19 -24.47 8.37
N LEU A 288 3.29 -23.51 8.54
CA LEU A 288 3.53 -22.37 9.44
C LEU A 288 3.62 -22.81 10.90
N ALA A 289 2.86 -23.82 11.31
CA ALA A 289 2.95 -24.37 12.66
C ALA A 289 4.35 -24.90 13.00
N ARG A 290 5.12 -25.38 12.02
CA ARG A 290 6.53 -25.80 12.23
C ARG A 290 7.44 -24.64 12.61
N PHE A 291 7.07 -23.40 12.22
CA PHE A 291 7.84 -22.18 12.44
C PHE A 291 7.28 -21.29 13.56
N SER A 292 6.22 -21.75 14.23
CA SER A 292 5.53 -20.96 15.27
C SER A 292 5.14 -21.75 16.52
N SER A 293 5.32 -23.09 16.52
CA SER A 293 4.88 -23.95 17.63
C SER A 293 6.05 -24.42 18.47
N GLY A 294 5.84 -24.52 19.77
CA GLY A 294 6.86 -24.93 20.75
C GLY A 294 7.57 -23.75 21.41
N ASP A 295 8.70 -24.02 22.05
CA ASP A 295 9.56 -22.97 22.59
C ASP A 295 10.35 -22.25 21.48
N VAL A 296 10.88 -21.07 21.80
CA VAL A 296 11.59 -20.20 20.86
C VAL A 296 12.79 -20.91 20.22
N GLY A 297 13.58 -21.65 21.00
CA GLY A 297 14.76 -22.35 20.49
C GLY A 297 14.38 -23.40 19.44
N ARG A 298 13.29 -24.13 19.67
CA ARG A 298 12.85 -25.21 18.80
C ARG A 298 12.34 -24.68 17.45
N TYR A 299 11.51 -23.63 17.43
CA TYR A 299 11.07 -23.12 16.14
C TYR A 299 12.14 -22.31 15.41
N HIS A 300 13.10 -21.66 16.11
CA HIS A 300 14.30 -21.09 15.47
C HIS A 300 15.12 -22.18 14.78
N GLU A 301 15.40 -23.31 15.46
CA GLU A 301 16.09 -24.46 14.86
C GLU A 301 15.34 -24.99 13.63
N ASN A 302 14.02 -25.14 13.71
CA ASN A 302 13.21 -25.56 12.57
C ASN A 302 13.32 -24.61 11.38
N ILE A 303 13.32 -23.29 11.62
CA ILE A 303 13.49 -22.26 10.59
C ILE A 303 14.90 -22.32 9.99
N GLU A 304 15.94 -22.43 10.83
CA GLU A 304 17.33 -22.49 10.39
C GLU A 304 17.62 -23.76 9.58
N ASN A 305 17.02 -24.90 9.93
CA ASN A 305 17.09 -26.12 9.14
C ASN A 305 16.51 -25.99 7.74
N VAL A 306 15.56 -25.06 7.54
CA VAL A 306 14.90 -24.83 6.25
C VAL A 306 15.53 -23.67 5.49
N PHE A 307 15.76 -22.54 6.14
CA PHE A 307 16.20 -21.28 5.50
C PHE A 307 17.65 -20.91 5.87
N GLY A 308 18.29 -21.58 6.81
CA GLY A 308 19.60 -21.19 7.33
C GLY A 308 20.71 -21.22 6.28
N SER A 309 20.68 -22.15 5.32
CA SER A 309 21.62 -22.16 4.20
C SER A 309 21.47 -20.96 3.26
N LEU A 310 20.25 -20.38 3.20
CA LEU A 310 19.93 -19.22 2.36
C LEU A 310 20.15 -17.90 3.10
N CYS A 311 19.68 -17.79 4.37
CA CYS A 311 19.56 -16.52 5.10
C CYS A 311 20.42 -16.46 6.39
N GLY A 312 20.97 -17.57 6.88
CA GLY A 312 21.74 -17.63 8.11
C GLY A 312 20.87 -17.86 9.36
N LYS A 313 21.30 -17.29 10.50
CA LYS A 313 20.66 -17.50 11.79
C LYS A 313 19.48 -16.58 12.02
N VAL A 314 18.46 -17.10 12.72
CA VAL A 314 17.26 -16.36 13.10
C VAL A 314 17.54 -15.46 14.30
N THR A 315 17.12 -14.20 14.21
CA THR A 315 17.18 -13.24 15.33
C THR A 315 15.84 -13.09 16.03
N SER A 316 14.76 -13.07 15.27
CA SER A 316 13.41 -12.95 15.83
C SER A 316 12.36 -13.43 14.84
N VAL A 317 11.19 -13.78 15.37
CA VAL A 317 10.01 -14.15 14.58
C VAL A 317 8.82 -13.34 15.07
N ASP A 318 8.09 -12.73 14.13
CA ASP A 318 6.87 -11.98 14.39
C ASP A 318 5.67 -12.78 13.84
N HIS A 319 4.70 -13.02 14.71
CA HIS A 319 3.49 -13.80 14.43
C HIS A 319 2.23 -12.91 14.27
N THR A 320 2.39 -11.62 14.08
CA THR A 320 1.28 -10.66 13.94
C THR A 320 0.34 -11.04 12.80
N ASP A 321 0.89 -11.46 11.64
CA ASP A 321 0.09 -11.96 10.50
C ASP A 321 0.90 -12.97 9.69
N GLY A 322 0.73 -14.24 9.94
CA GLY A 322 1.57 -15.30 9.42
C GLY A 322 2.85 -15.48 10.24
N VAL A 323 3.97 -15.73 9.58
CA VAL A 323 5.30 -15.93 10.22
C VAL A 323 6.31 -15.05 9.51
N ARG A 324 6.71 -13.95 10.14
CA ARG A 324 7.74 -13.04 9.65
C ARG A 324 9.05 -13.27 10.39
N ILE A 325 10.04 -13.77 9.70
CA ILE A 325 11.33 -14.23 10.21
C ILE A 325 12.38 -13.16 9.89
N ASN A 326 13.09 -12.70 10.91
CA ASN A 326 14.24 -11.82 10.76
C ASN A 326 15.53 -12.59 10.99
N PHE A 327 16.53 -12.36 10.13
CA PHE A 327 17.83 -13.04 10.19
C PHE A 327 18.95 -12.05 10.60
N GLU A 328 20.09 -12.58 11.08
CA GLU A 328 21.24 -11.78 11.55
C GLU A 328 21.79 -10.83 10.47
N ASN A 329 21.73 -11.23 9.21
CA ASN A 329 22.14 -10.41 8.07
C ASN A 329 21.10 -9.34 7.69
N SER A 330 20.08 -9.14 8.53
CA SER A 330 18.94 -8.26 8.30
C SER A 330 18.03 -8.66 7.13
N GLU A 331 18.14 -9.85 6.58
CA GLU A 331 17.18 -10.40 5.61
C GLU A 331 15.89 -10.80 6.31
N VAL A 332 14.79 -10.79 5.55
CA VAL A 332 13.46 -11.15 6.05
C VAL A 332 12.80 -12.15 5.12
N VAL A 333 12.23 -13.20 5.71
CA VAL A 333 11.26 -14.10 5.05
C VAL A 333 9.94 -13.99 5.79
N HIS A 334 8.88 -13.62 5.08
CA HIS A 334 7.54 -13.55 5.66
C HIS A 334 6.59 -14.44 4.88
N LEU A 335 6.02 -15.41 5.56
CA LEU A 335 5.10 -16.41 5.03
C LEU A 335 3.69 -16.17 5.56
N ARG A 336 2.71 -16.08 4.65
CA ARG A 336 1.33 -15.81 5.02
C ARG A 336 0.34 -16.53 4.11
N PRO A 337 -0.63 -17.27 4.66
CA PRO A 337 -1.75 -17.78 3.88
C PRO A 337 -2.59 -16.61 3.36
N SER A 338 -3.09 -16.70 2.15
CA SER A 338 -4.03 -15.71 1.64
C SER A 338 -5.40 -15.87 2.31
N GLY A 339 -6.02 -14.75 2.70
CA GLY A 339 -7.39 -14.77 3.25
C GLY A 339 -8.49 -14.98 2.20
N ASN A 340 -8.19 -14.75 0.91
CA ASN A 340 -9.18 -14.68 -0.15
C ASN A 340 -9.01 -15.77 -1.24
N ALA A 341 -7.89 -16.47 -1.24
CA ALA A 341 -7.58 -17.49 -2.25
C ALA A 341 -6.77 -18.63 -1.61
N PRO A 342 -6.81 -19.85 -2.16
CA PRO A 342 -5.95 -20.94 -1.71
C PRO A 342 -4.52 -20.72 -2.18
N GLU A 343 -3.81 -19.79 -1.53
CA GLU A 343 -2.44 -19.38 -1.85
C GLU A 343 -1.62 -19.23 -0.58
N LEU A 344 -0.35 -19.65 -0.63
CA LEU A 344 0.67 -19.30 0.34
C LEU A 344 1.54 -18.19 -0.25
N ARG A 345 1.57 -17.03 0.37
CA ARG A 345 2.35 -15.87 -0.04
C ARG A 345 3.69 -15.86 0.68
N CYS A 346 4.74 -15.49 -0.05
CA CYS A 346 6.09 -15.31 0.44
C CYS A 346 6.55 -13.89 0.10
N TYR A 347 6.89 -13.14 1.13
CA TYR A 347 7.45 -11.79 1.02
C TYR A 347 8.89 -11.84 1.54
N ASN A 348 9.81 -11.29 0.77
CA ASN A 348 11.22 -11.28 1.12
C ASN A 348 11.75 -9.85 1.15
N GLU A 349 12.76 -9.61 2.00
CA GLU A 349 13.43 -8.34 2.10
C GLU A 349 14.94 -8.54 2.24
N ALA A 350 15.74 -7.77 1.49
CA ALA A 350 17.20 -7.85 1.51
C ALA A 350 17.84 -6.47 1.26
N GLY A 351 19.16 -6.41 1.39
CA GLY A 351 19.96 -5.18 1.20
C GLY A 351 20.20 -4.78 -0.25
N SER A 352 19.82 -5.59 -1.24
CA SER A 352 19.93 -5.26 -2.66
C SER A 352 18.81 -5.87 -3.50
N GLN A 353 18.51 -5.23 -4.63
CA GLN A 353 17.49 -5.70 -5.58
C GLN A 353 17.83 -7.07 -6.17
N GLN A 354 19.10 -7.32 -6.45
CA GLN A 354 19.56 -8.61 -6.96
C GLN A 354 19.35 -9.71 -5.91
N ARG A 355 19.82 -9.45 -4.67
CA ARG A 355 19.73 -10.43 -3.59
C ARG A 355 18.28 -10.80 -3.24
N VAL A 356 17.37 -9.81 -3.18
CA VAL A 356 15.99 -10.10 -2.83
C VAL A 356 15.26 -10.93 -3.89
N LYS A 357 15.60 -10.77 -5.17
CA LYS A 357 15.06 -11.60 -6.26
C LYS A 357 15.54 -13.05 -6.15
N GLU A 358 16.86 -13.24 -5.98
CA GLU A 358 17.45 -14.57 -5.77
C GLU A 358 16.84 -15.27 -4.56
N MET A 359 16.72 -14.54 -3.46
CA MET A 359 16.13 -15.02 -2.22
C MET A 359 14.66 -15.41 -2.41
N ASN A 360 13.87 -14.61 -3.12
CA ASN A 360 12.46 -14.89 -3.34
C ASN A 360 12.26 -16.16 -4.16
N MET A 361 13.02 -16.33 -5.25
CA MET A 361 13.00 -17.55 -6.06
C MET A 361 13.36 -18.79 -5.22
N ALA A 362 14.46 -18.72 -4.46
CA ALA A 362 14.88 -19.83 -3.61
C ALA A 362 13.85 -20.16 -2.51
N CYS A 363 13.21 -19.15 -1.92
CA CYS A 363 12.15 -19.37 -0.92
C CYS A 363 10.92 -20.08 -1.52
N ILE A 364 10.50 -19.73 -2.74
CA ILE A 364 9.40 -20.41 -3.42
C ILE A 364 9.75 -21.88 -3.68
N ASP A 365 10.96 -22.18 -4.17
CA ASP A 365 11.41 -23.55 -4.40
C ASP A 365 11.43 -24.37 -3.09
N ILE A 366 11.92 -23.77 -2.00
CA ILE A 366 11.92 -24.39 -0.66
C ILE A 366 10.48 -24.72 -0.22
N LEU A 367 9.55 -23.76 -0.36
CA LEU A 367 8.16 -23.93 0.06
C LEU A 367 7.41 -24.97 -0.77
N GLU A 368 7.68 -25.06 -2.07
CA GLU A 368 7.14 -26.14 -2.93
C GLU A 368 7.73 -27.50 -2.53
N GLY A 369 8.99 -27.54 -2.12
CA GLY A 369 9.61 -28.72 -1.54
C GLY A 369 8.91 -29.17 -0.25
N LEU A 370 8.66 -28.25 0.67
CA LEU A 370 7.97 -28.53 1.93
C LEU A 370 6.52 -29.02 1.72
N ARG A 371 5.84 -28.55 0.71
CA ARG A 371 4.48 -28.97 0.34
C ARG A 371 4.39 -30.48 0.09
N ARG A 372 5.43 -31.08 -0.48
CA ARG A 372 5.47 -32.53 -0.77
C ARG A 372 5.43 -33.41 0.48
N TYR A 373 5.79 -32.84 1.63
CA TYR A 373 5.77 -33.55 2.93
C TYR A 373 4.50 -33.32 3.74
N VAL A 374 3.58 -32.50 3.25
CA VAL A 374 2.30 -32.20 3.91
C VAL A 374 1.14 -32.94 3.26
N LYS A 375 1.32 -33.41 2.02
CA LYS A 375 0.41 -34.30 1.32
C LYS A 375 0.62 -35.75 1.76
#